data_8e11137041cfbbf9d614b18e77a305fe
#
_entry.id   8e11137041cfbbf9d614b18e77a305fe
#
_cell.length_a   1.000
_cell.length_b   1.000
_cell.length_c   1.000
_cell.angle_alpha   90.00
_cell.angle_beta   90.00
_cell.angle_gamma   90.00
#
_symmetry.space_group_name_H-M   'P 1'
#
loop_
_entity.id
_entity.type
_entity.pdbx_description
1 polymer ?
#
loop_
_entity_poly.entity_id
_entity_poly.type
_entity_poly.pdbx_seq_one_letter_code
_entity_poly.pdbx_strand_id
1 'polypeptide(L)'
;SSALLLIACCSLYCIQADSTWSFENFTIVMFASGIGIGTYSLATLHMVLYGLIPIEGPTCGMGYNYARIMGLSGGLGILSHFINEREKFHSAILTPNIQNDESVTAEVINKIQTTLSPSFNDLSVLSNISTTKVATVVREQSYVLAINDGFLFCALLLIITAALVWFCPQCKSQS
;
A
#
# COMPACT_ATOMS: atom_id res chain seq x y z
N SER A 1 4.12 21.52 -1.74
CA SER A 1 5.01 20.62 -0.96
C SER A 1 4.35 20.09 0.30
N SER A 2 3.68 20.93 1.12
CA SER A 2 3.06 20.49 2.39
C SER A 2 2.02 19.34 2.22
N ALA A 3 1.19 19.39 1.19
CA ALA A 3 0.23 18.32 0.90
C ALA A 3 0.91 16.97 0.59
N LEU A 4 2.01 16.98 -0.17
CA LEU A 4 2.79 15.77 -0.45
C LEU A 4 3.43 15.19 0.81
N LEU A 5 3.94 16.05 1.69
CA LEU A 5 4.49 15.62 2.98
C LEU A 5 3.42 15.01 3.89
N LEU A 6 2.22 15.58 3.89
CA LEU A 6 1.10 15.01 4.65
C LEU A 6 0.73 13.61 4.16
N ILE A 7 0.64 13.39 2.84
CA ILE A 7 0.37 12.07 2.26
C ILE A 7 1.52 11.11 2.59
N ALA A 8 2.78 11.58 2.53
CA ALA A 8 3.93 10.76 2.91
C ALA A 8 3.91 10.35 4.38
N CYS A 9 3.57 11.27 5.30
CA CYS A 9 3.40 10.94 6.71
C CYS A 9 2.28 9.92 6.95
N CYS A 10 1.14 10.05 6.25
CA CYS A 10 0.06 9.08 6.32
C CYS A 10 0.50 7.69 5.83
N SER A 11 1.25 7.61 4.72
CA SER A 11 1.76 6.33 4.22
C SER A 11 2.81 5.71 5.15
N LEU A 12 3.68 6.51 5.77
CA LEU A 12 4.63 6.03 6.78
C LEU A 12 3.92 5.50 8.04
N TYR A 13 2.83 6.13 8.45
CA TYR A 13 2.03 5.63 9.55
C TYR A 13 1.37 4.28 9.23
N CYS A 14 0.94 4.08 7.99
CA CYS A 14 0.38 2.80 7.51
C CYS A 14 1.39 1.64 7.52
N ILE A 15 2.71 1.90 7.56
CA ILE A 15 3.74 0.84 7.66
C ILE A 15 3.63 0.09 9.01
N GLN A 16 3.08 0.72 10.05
CA GLN A 16 2.84 0.08 11.34
C GLN A 16 1.55 -0.74 11.38
N ALA A 17 0.84 -0.84 10.24
CA ALA A 17 -0.38 -1.61 10.17
C ALA A 17 -0.09 -3.11 10.38
N ASP A 18 -0.74 -3.68 11.39
CA ASP A 18 -0.68 -5.09 11.74
C ASP A 18 -2.02 -5.76 11.44
N SER A 19 -2.06 -7.08 11.39
CA SER A 19 -3.28 -7.87 11.20
C SER A 19 -4.37 -7.61 12.26
N THR A 20 -4.00 -6.94 13.37
CA THR A 20 -4.91 -6.56 14.47
C THR A 20 -5.54 -5.17 14.30
N TRP A 21 -5.15 -4.42 13.26
CA TRP A 21 -5.70 -3.07 13.06
C TRP A 21 -7.19 -3.10 12.79
N SER A 22 -7.93 -2.29 13.57
CA SER A 22 -9.36 -2.11 13.35
C SER A 22 -9.62 -1.17 12.16
N PHE A 23 -10.79 -1.30 11.56
CA PHE A 23 -11.25 -0.45 10.47
C PHE A 23 -11.21 1.05 10.82
N GLU A 24 -11.43 1.39 12.10
CA GLU A 24 -11.40 2.78 12.58
C GLU A 24 -10.03 3.44 12.43
N ASN A 25 -8.94 2.72 12.69
CA ASN A 25 -7.58 3.25 12.54
C ASN A 25 -7.27 3.62 11.08
N PHE A 26 -7.71 2.77 10.13
CA PHE A 26 -7.57 3.06 8.71
C PHE A 26 -8.40 4.25 8.25
N THR A 27 -9.60 4.44 8.79
CA THR A 27 -10.52 5.50 8.38
C THR A 27 -9.91 6.88 8.59
N ILE A 28 -9.29 7.13 9.74
CA ILE A 28 -8.67 8.42 10.06
C ILE A 28 -7.51 8.73 9.09
N VAL A 29 -6.65 7.75 8.84
CA VAL A 29 -5.49 7.91 7.96
C VAL A 29 -5.92 8.12 6.51
N MET A 30 -6.92 7.36 6.05
CA MET A 30 -7.46 7.49 4.70
C MET A 30 -8.14 8.85 4.50
N PHE A 31 -8.86 9.35 5.50
CA PHE A 31 -9.46 10.68 5.46
C PHE A 31 -8.40 11.79 5.37
N ALA A 32 -7.35 11.72 6.21
CA ALA A 32 -6.25 12.67 6.19
C ALA A 32 -5.49 12.65 4.85
N SER A 33 -5.22 11.47 4.30
CA SER A 33 -4.57 11.33 2.98
C SER A 33 -5.47 11.86 1.86
N GLY A 34 -6.78 11.67 1.94
CA GLY A 34 -7.76 12.22 1.00
C GLY A 34 -7.72 13.75 0.95
N ILE A 35 -7.64 14.42 2.10
CA ILE A 35 -7.46 15.87 2.18
C ILE A 35 -6.15 16.29 1.50
N GLY A 36 -5.06 15.56 1.75
CA GLY A 36 -3.77 15.80 1.11
C GLY A 36 -3.82 15.69 -0.42
N ILE A 37 -4.46 14.64 -0.94
CA ILE A 37 -4.65 14.43 -2.39
C ILE A 37 -5.52 15.54 -2.99
N GLY A 38 -6.59 15.93 -2.32
CA GLY A 38 -7.49 16.99 -2.76
C GLY A 38 -6.77 18.35 -2.87
N THR A 39 -6.05 18.73 -1.82
CA THR A 39 -5.29 20.00 -1.80
C THR A 39 -4.16 19.99 -2.83
N TYR A 40 -3.45 18.89 -3.00
CA TYR A 40 -2.44 18.75 -4.05
C TYR A 40 -3.03 18.89 -5.45
N SER A 41 -4.17 18.25 -5.72
CA SER A 41 -4.84 18.28 -7.02
C SER A 41 -5.32 19.69 -7.38
N LEU A 42 -5.88 20.42 -6.41
CA LEU A 42 -6.32 21.80 -6.61
C LEU A 42 -5.12 22.74 -6.86
N ALA A 43 -4.05 22.61 -6.08
CA ALA A 43 -2.87 23.43 -6.23
C ALA A 43 -2.19 23.22 -7.59
N THR A 44 -2.07 21.98 -8.05
CA THR A 44 -1.47 21.67 -9.35
C THR A 44 -2.35 22.15 -10.50
N LEU A 45 -3.67 21.99 -10.41
CA LEU A 45 -4.60 22.51 -11.41
C LEU A 45 -4.51 24.05 -11.50
N HIS A 46 -4.47 24.73 -10.35
CA HIS A 46 -4.32 26.17 -10.31
C HIS A 46 -3.00 26.62 -10.97
N MET A 47 -1.88 25.92 -10.72
CA MET A 47 -0.61 26.23 -11.34
C MET A 47 -0.64 26.05 -12.87
N VAL A 48 -1.31 25.01 -13.36
CA VAL A 48 -1.44 24.73 -14.80
C VAL A 48 -2.28 25.78 -15.50
N LEU A 49 -3.32 26.29 -14.84
CA LEU A 49 -4.22 27.30 -15.41
C LEU A 49 -3.72 28.74 -15.19
N TYR A 50 -2.71 28.94 -14.35
CA TYR A 50 -2.22 30.25 -14.03
C TYR A 50 -1.53 30.92 -15.26
N GLY A 51 -1.97 32.13 -15.61
CA GLY A 51 -1.41 32.89 -16.70
C GLY A 51 -1.87 32.50 -18.11
N LEU A 52 -2.81 31.54 -18.24
CA LEU A 52 -3.38 31.16 -19.53
C LEU A 52 -4.47 32.14 -19.99
N ILE A 53 -4.56 32.32 -21.30
CA ILE A 53 -5.68 33.04 -21.93
C ILE A 53 -6.95 32.18 -21.76
N PRO A 54 -8.13 32.77 -21.50
CA PRO A 54 -9.38 32.02 -21.22
C PRO A 54 -9.76 30.98 -22.28
N ILE A 55 -9.36 31.21 -23.54
CA ILE A 55 -9.64 30.29 -24.64
C ILE A 55 -8.80 28.98 -24.60
N GLU A 56 -7.63 29.01 -23.94
CA GLU A 56 -6.70 27.86 -23.83
C GLU A 56 -6.97 27.02 -22.58
N GLY A 57 -7.70 27.60 -21.61
CA GLY A 57 -8.00 26.95 -20.34
C GLY A 57 -8.60 25.54 -20.46
N PRO A 58 -9.64 25.32 -21.28
CA PRO A 58 -10.24 23.98 -21.47
C PRO A 58 -9.26 22.95 -22.02
N THR A 59 -8.42 23.33 -22.99
CA THR A 59 -7.45 22.41 -23.60
C THR A 59 -6.36 22.00 -22.62
N CYS A 60 -5.82 22.94 -21.85
CA CYS A 60 -4.84 22.66 -20.80
C CYS A 60 -5.43 21.83 -19.65
N GLY A 61 -6.68 22.12 -19.28
CA GLY A 61 -7.40 21.34 -18.28
C GLY A 61 -7.64 19.87 -18.69
N MET A 62 -7.96 19.65 -19.97
CA MET A 62 -8.05 18.28 -20.53
C MET A 62 -6.70 17.57 -20.52
N GLY A 63 -5.64 18.24 -20.94
CA GLY A 63 -4.27 17.72 -20.92
C GLY A 63 -3.83 17.31 -19.49
N TYR A 64 -4.11 18.16 -18.51
CA TYR A 64 -3.84 17.87 -17.10
C TYR A 64 -4.60 16.63 -16.62
N ASN A 65 -5.89 16.53 -16.92
CA ASN A 65 -6.71 15.36 -16.53
C ASN A 65 -6.20 14.08 -17.19
N TYR A 66 -5.82 14.14 -18.45
CA TYR A 66 -5.27 12.99 -19.17
C TYR A 66 -3.96 12.50 -18.56
N ALA A 67 -3.04 13.42 -18.28
CA ALA A 67 -1.78 13.11 -17.61
C ALA A 67 -1.99 12.50 -16.22
N ARG A 68 -2.97 13.01 -15.46
CA ARG A 68 -3.34 12.48 -14.15
C ARG A 68 -3.87 11.05 -14.22
N ILE A 69 -4.76 10.75 -15.17
CA ILE A 69 -5.34 9.40 -15.35
C ILE A 69 -4.25 8.41 -15.78
N MET A 70 -3.38 8.81 -16.73
CA MET A 70 -2.26 7.99 -17.16
C MET A 70 -1.26 7.71 -16.02
N GLY A 71 -0.94 8.73 -15.22
CA GLY A 71 -0.09 8.58 -14.04
C GLY A 71 -0.69 7.64 -12.99
N LEU A 72 -2.00 7.76 -12.74
CA LEU A 72 -2.71 6.87 -11.80
C LEU A 72 -2.70 5.42 -12.28
N SER A 73 -3.06 5.16 -13.53
CA SER A 73 -3.12 3.81 -14.10
C SER A 73 -1.74 3.15 -14.12
N GLY A 74 -0.71 3.89 -14.58
CA GLY A 74 0.67 3.42 -14.59
C GLY A 74 1.21 3.17 -13.19
N GLY A 75 0.95 4.09 -12.26
CA GLY A 75 1.35 3.96 -10.86
C GLY A 75 0.74 2.75 -10.16
N LEU A 76 -0.57 2.51 -10.37
CA LEU A 76 -1.24 1.33 -9.83
C LEU A 76 -0.68 0.03 -10.40
N GLY A 77 -0.35 -0.01 -11.71
CA GLY A 77 0.27 -1.18 -12.33
C GLY A 77 1.65 -1.49 -11.73
N ILE A 78 2.50 -0.48 -11.58
CA ILE A 78 3.82 -0.63 -10.98
C ILE A 78 3.71 -1.08 -9.51
N LEU A 79 2.83 -0.45 -8.73
CA LEU A 79 2.64 -0.79 -7.32
C LEU A 79 2.10 -2.21 -7.15
N SER A 80 1.13 -2.63 -7.97
CA SER A 80 0.59 -3.99 -7.95
C SER A 80 1.67 -5.03 -8.28
N HIS A 81 2.49 -4.77 -9.29
CA HIS A 81 3.61 -5.66 -9.62
C HIS A 81 4.62 -5.74 -8.47
N PHE A 82 4.98 -4.60 -7.89
CA PHE A 82 5.89 -4.54 -6.75
C PHE A 82 5.37 -5.34 -5.55
N ILE A 83 4.11 -5.18 -5.16
CA ILE A 83 3.49 -5.92 -4.05
C ILE A 83 3.51 -7.42 -4.32
N ASN A 84 3.18 -7.87 -5.54
CA ASN A 84 3.20 -9.28 -5.90
C ASN A 84 4.62 -9.89 -5.82
N GLU A 85 5.64 -9.16 -6.25
CA GLU A 85 7.03 -9.64 -6.14
C GLU A 85 7.49 -9.68 -4.67
N ARG A 86 7.10 -8.71 -3.86
CA ARG A 86 7.42 -8.69 -2.42
C ARG A 86 6.65 -9.79 -1.66
N GLU A 87 5.41 -10.09 -2.01
CA GLU A 87 4.65 -11.23 -1.44
C GLU A 87 5.38 -12.55 -1.68
N LYS A 88 5.83 -12.80 -2.92
CA LYS A 88 6.61 -14.00 -3.25
C LYS A 88 7.91 -14.09 -2.45
N PHE A 89 8.61 -12.97 -2.31
CA PHE A 89 9.85 -12.90 -1.53
C PHE A 89 9.61 -13.22 -0.06
N HIS A 90 8.62 -12.60 0.58
CA HIS A 90 8.28 -12.86 1.98
C HIS A 90 7.76 -14.28 2.19
N SER A 91 6.95 -14.80 1.27
CA SER A 91 6.47 -16.19 1.31
C SER A 91 7.62 -17.19 1.20
N ALA A 92 8.60 -16.93 0.33
CA ALA A 92 9.78 -17.79 0.18
C ALA A 92 10.69 -17.80 1.42
N ILE A 93 10.72 -16.71 2.20
CA ILE A 93 11.49 -16.65 3.46
C ILE A 93 10.72 -17.28 4.62
N LEU A 94 9.41 -17.06 4.70
CA LEU A 94 8.60 -17.56 5.82
C LEU A 94 8.38 -19.08 5.74
N THR A 95 8.22 -19.64 4.55
CA THR A 95 7.95 -21.07 4.35
C THR A 95 9.05 -21.98 4.95
N PRO A 96 10.36 -21.80 4.66
CA PRO A 96 11.40 -22.64 5.23
C PRO A 96 11.59 -22.44 6.74
N ASN A 97 11.33 -21.23 7.26
CA ASN A 97 11.42 -20.98 8.70
C ASN A 97 10.36 -21.74 9.49
N ILE A 98 9.17 -21.90 8.92
CA ILE A 98 8.09 -22.72 9.52
C ILE A 98 8.41 -24.21 9.43
N GLN A 99 9.06 -24.66 8.35
CA GLN A 99 9.47 -26.07 8.21
C GLN A 99 10.65 -26.44 9.13
N ASN A 100 11.53 -25.50 9.44
CA ASN A 100 12.68 -25.71 10.32
C ASN A 100 12.31 -25.66 11.81
N ASP A 101 11.22 -25.00 12.18
CA ASP A 101 10.74 -24.90 13.56
C ASP A 101 9.59 -25.92 13.77
N GLU A 102 9.98 -27.20 13.70
CA GLU A 102 9.07 -28.36 13.80
C GLU A 102 8.23 -28.34 15.09
N SER A 103 8.76 -27.77 16.17
CA SER A 103 8.10 -27.68 17.46
C SER A 103 6.94 -26.67 17.46
N VAL A 104 7.12 -25.47 16.91
CA VAL A 104 6.09 -24.41 16.85
C VAL A 104 5.02 -24.78 15.83
N THR A 105 5.43 -25.35 14.69
CA THR A 105 4.50 -25.80 13.66
C THR A 105 3.65 -26.96 14.16
N ALA A 106 4.23 -27.94 14.87
CA ALA A 106 3.50 -29.06 15.47
C ALA A 106 2.52 -28.58 16.55
N GLU A 107 2.89 -27.58 17.36
CA GLU A 107 1.99 -26.99 18.36
C GLU A 107 0.79 -26.28 17.72
N VAL A 108 1.00 -25.48 16.69
CA VAL A 108 -0.07 -24.81 15.94
C VAL A 108 -0.98 -25.81 15.24
N ILE A 109 -0.40 -26.82 14.59
CA ILE A 109 -1.17 -27.90 13.96
C ILE A 109 -1.99 -28.66 14.99
N ASN A 110 -1.41 -29.05 16.13
CA ASN A 110 -2.11 -29.72 17.23
C ASN A 110 -3.26 -28.86 17.80
N LYS A 111 -3.05 -27.57 17.97
CA LYS A 111 -4.07 -26.64 18.44
C LYS A 111 -5.23 -26.51 17.45
N ILE A 112 -4.95 -26.47 16.15
CA ILE A 112 -5.97 -26.47 15.10
C ILE A 112 -6.70 -27.81 15.07
N GLN A 113 -5.98 -28.95 15.19
CA GLN A 113 -6.56 -30.29 15.22
C GLN A 113 -7.46 -30.51 16.44
N THR A 114 -7.05 -30.09 17.63
CA THR A 114 -7.88 -30.18 18.84
C THR A 114 -9.13 -29.31 18.74
N THR A 115 -9.08 -28.18 18.08
CA THR A 115 -10.24 -27.33 17.89
C THR A 115 -11.23 -27.86 16.84
N LEU A 116 -10.74 -28.59 15.83
CA LEU A 116 -11.56 -29.15 14.75
C LEU A 116 -11.97 -30.62 14.97
N SER A 117 -11.29 -31.33 15.86
CA SER A 117 -11.52 -32.76 16.19
C SER A 117 -12.99 -33.11 16.51
N PRO A 118 -13.81 -32.25 17.16
CA PRO A 118 -15.21 -32.57 17.40
C PRO A 118 -16.06 -32.67 16.13
N SER A 119 -15.59 -32.13 15.01
CA SER A 119 -16.36 -32.01 13.77
C SER A 119 -15.95 -32.98 12.66
N PHE A 120 -14.79 -33.68 12.81
CA PHE A 120 -14.26 -34.56 11.77
C PHE A 120 -13.68 -35.83 12.36
N ASN A 121 -14.19 -37.00 11.92
CA ASN A 121 -13.74 -38.32 12.38
C ASN A 121 -12.57 -38.89 11.55
N ASP A 122 -12.14 -38.21 10.48
CA ASP A 122 -11.10 -38.72 9.58
C ASP A 122 -9.79 -37.93 9.76
N LEU A 123 -8.77 -38.59 10.28
CA LEU A 123 -7.46 -38.01 10.58
C LEU A 123 -6.75 -37.47 9.33
N SER A 124 -6.96 -38.08 8.17
CA SER A 124 -6.33 -37.70 6.92
C SER A 124 -6.90 -36.37 6.41
N VAL A 125 -8.20 -36.17 6.52
CA VAL A 125 -8.90 -34.93 6.19
C VAL A 125 -8.51 -33.80 7.14
N LEU A 126 -8.39 -34.11 8.44
CA LEU A 126 -8.00 -33.16 9.47
C LEU A 126 -6.56 -32.64 9.27
N SER A 127 -5.64 -33.53 8.91
CA SER A 127 -4.25 -33.21 8.60
C SER A 127 -4.16 -32.27 7.36
N ASN A 128 -4.88 -32.57 6.30
CA ASN A 128 -4.92 -31.74 5.09
C ASN A 128 -5.52 -30.35 5.34
N ILE A 129 -6.59 -30.26 6.13
CA ILE A 129 -7.22 -28.98 6.49
C ILE A 129 -6.27 -28.13 7.36
N SER A 130 -5.59 -28.74 8.34
CA SER A 130 -4.68 -28.01 9.21
C SER A 130 -3.47 -27.48 8.44
N THR A 131 -2.88 -28.28 7.55
CA THR A 131 -1.78 -27.84 6.68
C THR A 131 -2.20 -26.71 5.74
N THR A 132 -3.38 -26.80 5.15
CA THR A 132 -3.93 -25.74 4.29
C THR A 132 -4.18 -24.45 5.07
N LYS A 133 -4.69 -24.54 6.31
CA LYS A 133 -4.87 -23.37 7.16
C LYS A 133 -3.56 -22.69 7.54
N VAL A 134 -2.53 -23.46 7.90
CA VAL A 134 -1.19 -22.90 8.17
C VAL A 134 -0.65 -22.19 6.93
N ALA A 135 -0.73 -22.82 5.75
CA ALA A 135 -0.32 -22.19 4.50
C ALA A 135 -1.08 -20.88 4.20
N THR A 136 -2.37 -20.84 4.50
CA THR A 136 -3.19 -19.61 4.34
C THR A 136 -2.73 -18.51 5.29
N VAL A 137 -2.49 -18.81 6.56
CA VAL A 137 -2.02 -17.83 7.55
C VAL A 137 -0.65 -17.27 7.16
N VAL A 138 0.27 -18.12 6.69
CA VAL A 138 1.58 -17.68 6.18
C VAL A 138 1.43 -16.73 5.02
N ARG A 139 0.56 -17.05 4.09
CA ARG A 139 0.29 -16.21 2.92
C ARG A 139 -0.32 -14.87 3.33
N GLU A 140 -1.26 -14.86 4.26
CA GLU A 140 -1.85 -13.62 4.79
C GLU A 140 -0.79 -12.72 5.44
N GLN A 141 0.10 -13.29 6.26
CA GLN A 141 1.21 -12.54 6.86
C GLN A 141 2.20 -12.01 5.81
N SER A 142 2.53 -12.81 4.80
CA SER A 142 3.38 -12.39 3.68
C SER A 142 2.77 -11.22 2.91
N TYR A 143 1.44 -11.24 2.74
CA TYR A 143 0.71 -10.18 2.06
C TYR A 143 0.70 -8.87 2.86
N VAL A 144 0.52 -8.94 4.17
CA VAL A 144 0.61 -7.76 5.06
C VAL A 144 1.99 -7.12 4.99
N LEU A 145 3.06 -7.92 5.04
CA LEU A 145 4.42 -7.43 4.91
C LEU A 145 4.67 -6.78 3.53
N ALA A 146 4.18 -7.41 2.46
CA ALA A 146 4.30 -6.86 1.11
C ALA A 146 3.56 -5.52 0.94
N ILE A 147 2.39 -5.37 1.57
CA ILE A 147 1.64 -4.12 1.58
C ILE A 147 2.40 -3.04 2.35
N ASN A 148 3.00 -3.36 3.49
CA ASN A 148 3.81 -2.43 4.27
C ASN A 148 5.03 -1.94 3.46
N ASP A 149 5.71 -2.84 2.73
CA ASP A 149 6.77 -2.47 1.79
C ASP A 149 6.25 -1.57 0.67
N GLY A 150 5.03 -1.80 0.18
CA GLY A 150 4.35 -0.95 -0.79
C GLY A 150 4.11 0.47 -0.26
N PHE A 151 3.68 0.63 0.98
CA PHE A 151 3.53 1.93 1.62
C PHE A 151 4.86 2.66 1.78
N LEU A 152 5.92 1.93 2.16
CA LEU A 152 7.28 2.49 2.24
C LEU A 152 7.76 2.99 0.88
N PHE A 153 7.55 2.21 -0.17
CA PHE A 153 7.89 2.59 -1.53
C PHE A 153 7.15 3.86 -1.98
N CYS A 154 5.84 3.94 -1.73
CA CYS A 154 5.04 5.13 -2.00
C CYS A 154 5.53 6.36 -1.21
N ALA A 155 5.85 6.19 0.08
CA ALA A 155 6.36 7.26 0.93
C ALA A 155 7.68 7.83 0.38
N LEU A 156 8.61 6.95 -0.02
CA LEU A 156 9.88 7.36 -0.62
C LEU A 156 9.67 8.15 -1.92
N LEU A 157 8.80 7.70 -2.81
CA LEU A 157 8.48 8.41 -4.04
C LEU A 157 7.87 9.79 -3.75
N LEU A 158 6.99 9.90 -2.77
CA LEU A 158 6.38 11.16 -2.35
C LEU A 158 7.41 12.14 -1.77
N ILE A 159 8.36 11.65 -0.97
CA ILE A 159 9.45 12.48 -0.43
C ILE A 159 10.36 12.99 -1.55
N ILE A 160 10.73 12.12 -2.49
CA ILE A 160 11.54 12.51 -3.65
C ILE A 160 10.82 13.57 -4.49
N THR A 161 9.53 13.37 -4.78
CA THR A 161 8.74 14.36 -5.54
C THR A 161 8.58 15.67 -4.78
N ALA A 162 8.39 15.65 -3.47
CA ALA A 162 8.34 16.84 -2.63
C ALA A 162 9.68 17.60 -2.64
N ALA A 163 10.79 16.89 -2.60
CA ALA A 163 12.13 17.47 -2.70
C ALA A 163 12.35 18.10 -4.08
N LEU A 164 11.99 17.42 -5.17
CA LEU A 164 12.09 17.94 -6.51
C LEU A 164 11.27 19.24 -6.70
N VAL A 165 10.06 19.26 -6.15
CA VAL A 165 9.21 20.48 -6.16
C VAL A 165 9.85 21.61 -5.35
N TRP A 166 10.54 21.29 -4.25
CA TRP A 166 11.23 22.29 -3.43
C TRP A 166 12.44 22.90 -4.13
N PHE A 167 13.21 22.09 -4.86
CA PHE A 167 14.39 22.52 -5.60
C PHE A 167 14.07 23.11 -6.97
N CYS A 168 12.83 22.95 -7.47
CA CYS A 168 12.43 23.60 -8.72
C CYS A 168 12.46 25.11 -8.52
N PRO A 169 13.26 25.86 -9.31
CA PRO A 169 13.32 27.33 -9.17
C PRO A 169 11.90 27.85 -9.38
N GLN A 170 11.35 28.47 -8.34
CA GLN A 170 10.10 29.20 -8.46
C GLN A 170 10.27 30.14 -9.63
N CYS A 171 9.43 30.01 -10.67
CA CYS A 171 9.30 31.07 -11.66
C CYS A 171 9.01 32.36 -10.88
N LYS A 172 10.04 33.18 -10.69
CA LYS A 172 9.89 34.51 -10.12
C LYS A 172 8.83 35.18 -10.98
N SER A 173 7.66 35.40 -10.40
CA SER A 173 6.67 36.30 -10.92
C SER A 173 7.42 37.59 -11.33
N GLN A 174 7.61 37.76 -12.61
CA GLN A 174 7.96 39.08 -13.13
C GLN A 174 6.73 39.95 -12.88
N SER A 175 6.79 40.71 -11.81
CA SER A 175 5.92 41.85 -11.56
C SER A 175 6.18 42.95 -12.58
#